data_8dbf452264e66488ca2138fd1c418ecf
#
_entry.id   8dbf452264e66488ca2138fd1c418ecf
#
_cell.length_a   1.000
_cell.length_b   1.000
_cell.length_c   1.000
_cell.angle_alpha   90.00
_cell.angle_beta   90.00
_cell.angle_gamma   90.00
#
_symmetry.space_group_name_H-M   'P 1'
#
loop_
_entity.id
_entity.type
_entity.pdbx_description
1 polymer ?
#
loop_
_entity_poly.entity_id
_entity_poly.type
_entity_poly.pdbx_seq_one_letter_code
_entity_poly.pdbx_strand_id
1 'polypeptide(L)'
;MIKHVSYKIQNAIQIELFSAKESIKIAVAWFTNELLLHPLVLKLQTGVSVEIILNDDNINKGGESSLDFTSFLEAGGVLRWNTSKQLLHEKFCIIDDRIVISGSYNWTNKAEYNDEVETFYFDEQETCDFFNSQFQKLQQKYEVTEGKCPTQVAKIEAIEETTTNELIPEEPKYFIDEYGVVYSENKEILLKGADIHAYINAYSIIEGTREIADEAFAYCNTIAGIYMPESLYKIGKRAFFHCERLKDIYISRLLYILSKMKLSEDVAVYNF
;
A
#
# COMPACT_ATOMS: atom_id res chain seq x y z
N MET A 1 18.59 -8.30 -11.35
CA MET A 1 18.29 -9.56 -10.58
C MET A 1 16.84 -9.97 -10.85
N ILE A 2 16.59 -11.25 -11.09
CA ILE A 2 15.23 -11.76 -11.38
C ILE A 2 14.79 -12.69 -10.25
N LYS A 3 13.53 -12.56 -9.79
CA LYS A 3 12.92 -13.38 -8.75
C LYS A 3 11.54 -13.84 -9.23
N HIS A 4 11.26 -15.14 -9.13
CA HIS A 4 9.94 -15.71 -9.40
C HIS A 4 9.21 -16.02 -8.11
N VAL A 5 7.93 -15.67 -8.04
CA VAL A 5 7.08 -15.83 -6.85
C VAL A 5 5.79 -16.52 -7.28
N SER A 6 5.43 -17.61 -6.61
CA SER A 6 4.19 -18.36 -6.83
C SER A 6 3.39 -18.59 -5.55
N TYR A 7 3.80 -17.96 -4.47
CA TYR A 7 3.15 -18.03 -3.15
C TYR A 7 3.22 -16.69 -2.46
N LYS A 8 2.12 -16.24 -1.87
CA LYS A 8 2.01 -14.90 -1.25
C LYS A 8 2.40 -13.78 -2.20
N ILE A 9 1.90 -13.86 -3.44
CA ILE A 9 2.22 -12.88 -4.48
C ILE A 9 1.79 -11.48 -4.06
N GLN A 10 0.60 -11.32 -3.48
CA GLN A 10 0.12 -10.06 -2.96
C GLN A 10 1.13 -9.39 -2.02
N ASN A 11 1.65 -10.14 -1.03
CA ASN A 11 2.62 -9.60 -0.08
C ASN A 11 3.91 -9.17 -0.78
N ALA A 12 4.39 -9.99 -1.74
CA ALA A 12 5.58 -9.65 -2.50
C ALA A 12 5.40 -8.35 -3.30
N ILE A 13 4.22 -8.15 -3.91
CA ILE A 13 3.88 -6.90 -4.60
C ILE A 13 3.85 -5.72 -3.62
N GLN A 14 3.20 -5.87 -2.46
CA GLN A 14 3.10 -4.81 -1.45
C GLN A 14 4.48 -4.32 -0.99
N ILE A 15 5.45 -5.24 -0.78
CA ILE A 15 6.81 -4.88 -0.39
C ILE A 15 7.40 -3.88 -1.39
N GLU A 16 7.30 -4.21 -2.67
CA GLU A 16 7.89 -3.37 -3.71
C GLU A 16 7.12 -2.05 -3.88
N LEU A 17 5.78 -2.06 -3.74
CA LEU A 17 4.99 -0.82 -3.75
C LEU A 17 5.42 0.12 -2.62
N PHE A 18 5.68 -0.41 -1.41
CA PHE A 18 6.17 0.40 -0.29
C PHE A 18 7.60 0.90 -0.49
N SER A 19 8.41 0.24 -1.33
CA SER A 19 9.77 0.70 -1.63
C SER A 19 9.83 1.89 -2.60
N ALA A 20 8.74 2.17 -3.33
CA ALA A 20 8.66 3.23 -4.34
C ALA A 20 9.01 4.62 -3.77
N LYS A 21 9.76 5.40 -4.55
CA LYS A 21 10.20 6.75 -4.18
C LYS A 21 9.77 7.82 -5.19
N GLU A 22 9.58 7.46 -6.45
CA GLU A 22 9.35 8.40 -7.54
C GLU A 22 8.03 8.11 -8.28
N SER A 23 7.83 6.86 -8.73
CA SER A 23 6.70 6.54 -9.59
C SER A 23 6.26 5.09 -9.50
N ILE A 24 4.94 4.88 -9.70
CA ILE A 24 4.34 3.56 -9.86
C ILE A 24 3.40 3.61 -11.06
N LYS A 25 3.61 2.72 -12.03
CA LYS A 25 2.79 2.57 -13.23
C LYS A 25 2.21 1.17 -13.27
N ILE A 26 0.89 1.05 -13.36
CA ILE A 26 0.19 -0.24 -13.26
C ILE A 26 -0.72 -0.42 -14.47
N ALA A 27 -0.61 -1.55 -15.14
CA ALA A 27 -1.56 -2.00 -16.15
C ALA A 27 -1.99 -3.42 -15.81
N VAL A 28 -3.23 -3.58 -15.33
CA VAL A 28 -3.78 -4.90 -14.97
C VAL A 28 -5.21 -5.04 -15.47
N ALA A 29 -5.59 -6.27 -15.85
CA ALA A 29 -6.93 -6.51 -16.35
C ALA A 29 -7.99 -6.21 -15.28
N TRP A 30 -7.78 -6.70 -14.06
CA TRP A 30 -8.72 -6.56 -12.94
C TRP A 30 -8.00 -6.22 -11.64
N PHE A 31 -8.54 -5.21 -10.95
CA PHE A 31 -8.03 -4.71 -9.68
C PHE A 31 -9.17 -4.56 -8.68
N THR A 32 -9.34 -5.55 -7.82
CA THR A 32 -10.39 -5.59 -6.78
C THR A 32 -9.82 -5.86 -5.39
N ASN A 33 -8.48 -5.80 -5.23
CA ASN A 33 -7.80 -6.05 -3.97
C ASN A 33 -7.48 -4.73 -3.26
N GLU A 34 -8.23 -4.44 -2.20
CA GLU A 34 -8.07 -3.23 -1.40
C GLU A 34 -6.69 -3.16 -0.72
N LEU A 35 -6.10 -4.31 -0.36
CA LEU A 35 -4.78 -4.37 0.26
C LEU A 35 -3.66 -3.92 -0.70
N LEU A 36 -3.88 -4.00 -2.02
CA LEU A 36 -2.96 -3.45 -3.02
C LEU A 36 -3.27 -1.99 -3.37
N LEU A 37 -4.52 -1.52 -3.22
CA LEU A 37 -4.88 -0.13 -3.46
C LEU A 37 -4.35 0.80 -2.36
N HIS A 38 -4.44 0.35 -1.13
CA HIS A 38 -4.06 1.15 0.03
C HIS A 38 -2.59 1.65 0.01
N PRO A 39 -1.56 0.80 -0.26
CA PRO A 39 -0.18 1.26 -0.46
C PRO A 39 -0.05 2.37 -1.49
N LEU A 40 -0.82 2.32 -2.57
CA LEU A 40 -0.77 3.32 -3.64
C LEU A 40 -1.26 4.68 -3.15
N VAL A 41 -2.36 4.70 -2.38
CA VAL A 41 -2.86 5.94 -1.76
C VAL A 41 -1.82 6.55 -0.81
N LEU A 42 -1.17 5.73 0.02
CA LEU A 42 -0.11 6.20 0.91
C LEU A 42 1.08 6.77 0.14
N LYS A 43 1.48 6.11 -0.96
CA LYS A 43 2.60 6.59 -1.78
C LYS A 43 2.28 7.91 -2.46
N LEU A 44 1.07 8.10 -2.95
CA LEU A 44 0.60 9.40 -3.45
C LEU A 44 0.73 10.51 -2.40
N GLN A 45 0.36 10.22 -1.15
CA GLN A 45 0.46 11.18 -0.04
C GLN A 45 1.92 11.55 0.30
N THR A 46 2.88 10.70 -0.06
CA THR A 46 4.32 10.98 0.09
C THR A 46 4.98 11.56 -1.16
N GLY A 47 4.19 11.95 -2.18
CA GLY A 47 4.69 12.60 -3.40
C GLY A 47 5.08 11.63 -4.51
N VAL A 48 4.94 10.31 -4.33
CA VAL A 48 5.14 9.33 -5.41
C VAL A 48 4.01 9.47 -6.43
N SER A 49 4.34 9.55 -7.72
CA SER A 49 3.33 9.55 -8.77
C SER A 49 2.78 8.15 -9.01
N VAL A 50 1.44 8.00 -9.10
CA VAL A 50 0.82 6.70 -9.36
C VAL A 50 -0.19 6.80 -10.48
N GLU A 51 -0.05 5.93 -11.48
CA GLU A 51 -0.96 5.82 -12.60
C GLU A 51 -1.41 4.38 -12.82
N ILE A 52 -2.72 4.19 -12.96
CA ILE A 52 -3.35 2.86 -13.12
C ILE A 52 -4.16 2.82 -14.42
N ILE A 53 -4.02 1.75 -15.17
CA ILE A 53 -4.82 1.45 -16.37
C ILE A 53 -5.60 0.17 -16.16
N LEU A 54 -6.93 0.23 -16.27
CA LEU A 54 -7.89 -0.86 -16.01
C LEU A 54 -8.91 -1.01 -17.14
N ASN A 55 -9.58 -2.16 -17.21
CA ASN A 55 -10.76 -2.33 -18.05
C ASN A 55 -11.98 -1.60 -17.42
N ASP A 56 -12.77 -0.90 -18.24
CA ASP A 56 -14.09 -0.41 -17.87
C ASP A 56 -15.12 -1.56 -18.02
N ASP A 57 -15.17 -2.41 -17.01
CA ASP A 57 -16.06 -3.56 -16.97
C ASP A 57 -16.69 -3.74 -15.58
N ASN A 58 -17.65 -4.65 -15.46
CA ASN A 58 -18.37 -4.87 -14.21
C ASN A 58 -17.48 -5.43 -13.07
N ILE A 59 -16.28 -5.94 -13.36
CA ILE A 59 -15.37 -6.43 -12.33
C ILE A 59 -14.67 -5.25 -11.66
N ASN A 60 -14.20 -4.29 -12.46
CA ASN A 60 -13.49 -3.11 -11.95
C ASN A 60 -14.42 -1.97 -11.56
N LYS A 61 -15.65 -1.90 -12.14
CA LYS A 61 -16.54 -0.74 -11.98
C LYS A 61 -18.00 -1.18 -11.83
N GLY A 62 -18.55 -0.93 -10.64
CA GLY A 62 -19.98 -1.15 -10.36
C GLY A 62 -20.39 -2.58 -9.98
N GLY A 63 -19.50 -3.54 -9.92
CA GLY A 63 -19.75 -4.88 -9.38
C GLY A 63 -19.60 -4.92 -7.85
N GLU A 64 -20.08 -5.98 -7.21
CA GLU A 64 -20.00 -6.17 -5.76
C GLU A 64 -18.57 -6.15 -5.20
N SER A 65 -17.59 -6.53 -6.04
CA SER A 65 -16.18 -6.58 -5.68
C SER A 65 -15.37 -5.40 -6.21
N SER A 66 -15.99 -4.42 -6.88
CA SER A 66 -15.28 -3.25 -7.41
C SER A 66 -14.77 -2.37 -6.28
N LEU A 67 -13.56 -1.82 -6.45
CA LEU A 67 -12.99 -0.90 -5.48
C LEU A 67 -13.56 0.52 -5.63
N ASP A 68 -13.60 1.23 -4.51
CA ASP A 68 -13.79 2.67 -4.49
C ASP A 68 -12.42 3.37 -4.64
N PHE A 69 -12.19 3.98 -5.79
CA PHE A 69 -10.96 4.73 -6.09
C PHE A 69 -11.00 6.20 -5.63
N THR A 70 -12.03 6.63 -4.89
CA THR A 70 -12.17 8.03 -4.47
C THR A 70 -10.95 8.54 -3.73
N SER A 71 -10.47 7.82 -2.70
CA SER A 71 -9.29 8.22 -1.93
C SER A 71 -8.00 8.24 -2.77
N PHE A 72 -7.88 7.35 -3.75
CA PHE A 72 -6.77 7.33 -4.70
C PHE A 72 -6.76 8.57 -5.59
N LEU A 73 -7.92 8.95 -6.12
CA LEU A 73 -8.08 10.13 -6.99
C LEU A 73 -7.90 11.44 -6.19
N GLU A 74 -8.44 11.52 -4.98
CA GLU A 74 -8.27 12.67 -4.08
C GLU A 74 -6.80 12.87 -3.67
N ALA A 75 -6.04 11.78 -3.50
CA ALA A 75 -4.60 11.83 -3.26
C ALA A 75 -3.78 12.22 -4.49
N GLY A 76 -4.41 12.42 -5.67
CA GLY A 76 -3.75 12.83 -6.90
C GLY A 76 -3.36 11.69 -7.84
N GLY A 77 -3.86 10.49 -7.60
CA GLY A 77 -3.67 9.34 -8.48
C GLY A 77 -4.33 9.52 -9.85
N VAL A 78 -3.78 8.90 -10.88
CA VAL A 78 -4.30 8.93 -12.24
C VAL A 78 -4.90 7.59 -12.60
N LEU A 79 -6.16 7.61 -13.06
CA LEU A 79 -6.88 6.42 -13.48
C LEU A 79 -7.30 6.52 -14.95
N ARG A 80 -6.95 5.51 -15.74
CA ARG A 80 -7.37 5.36 -17.13
C ARG A 80 -8.22 4.12 -17.29
N TRP A 81 -9.34 4.30 -17.97
CA TRP A 81 -10.26 3.21 -18.27
C TRP A 81 -10.14 2.77 -19.72
N ASN A 82 -9.92 1.48 -19.94
CA ASN A 82 -10.08 0.87 -21.26
C ASN A 82 -11.56 0.70 -21.58
N THR A 83 -12.12 1.66 -22.29
CA THR A 83 -13.51 1.64 -22.81
C THR A 83 -13.64 0.95 -24.15
N SER A 84 -12.54 0.45 -24.73
CA SER A 84 -12.56 -0.22 -26.03
C SER A 84 -13.11 -1.65 -25.94
N LYS A 85 -13.52 -2.23 -27.07
CA LYS A 85 -13.95 -3.62 -27.12
C LYS A 85 -12.80 -4.63 -26.93
N GLN A 86 -11.55 -4.19 -27.09
CA GLN A 86 -10.38 -5.02 -26.94
C GLN A 86 -10.03 -5.10 -25.44
N LEU A 87 -10.05 -6.32 -24.88
CA LEU A 87 -9.68 -6.54 -23.49
C LEU A 87 -8.21 -6.18 -23.25
N LEU A 88 -7.93 -5.33 -22.27
CA LEU A 88 -6.62 -5.23 -21.64
C LEU A 88 -6.41 -6.49 -20.81
N HIS A 89 -5.49 -7.37 -21.22
CA HIS A 89 -5.22 -8.61 -20.46
C HIS A 89 -3.79 -8.64 -19.90
N GLU A 90 -3.09 -7.53 -19.98
CA GLU A 90 -1.76 -7.37 -19.38
C GLU A 90 -1.87 -7.26 -17.85
N LYS A 91 -0.82 -7.69 -17.16
CA LYS A 91 -0.68 -7.60 -15.72
C LYS A 91 0.78 -7.29 -15.44
N PHE A 92 1.05 -6.00 -15.27
CA PHE A 92 2.39 -5.56 -14.88
C PHE A 92 2.34 -4.27 -14.06
N CYS A 93 3.39 -4.08 -13.29
CA CYS A 93 3.67 -2.87 -12.52
C CYS A 93 5.12 -2.48 -12.74
N ILE A 94 5.36 -1.18 -12.90
CA ILE A 94 6.70 -0.59 -13.00
C ILE A 94 6.86 0.37 -11.82
N ILE A 95 7.94 0.22 -11.06
CA ILE A 95 8.25 1.03 -9.88
C ILE A 95 9.58 1.72 -10.09
N ASP A 96 9.59 3.06 -10.02
CA ASP A 96 10.79 3.92 -10.10
C ASP A 96 11.65 3.68 -11.36
N ASP A 97 11.04 3.17 -12.45
CA ASP A 97 11.73 2.73 -13.66
C ASP A 97 12.90 1.75 -13.42
N ARG A 98 12.86 1.01 -12.30
CA ARG A 98 13.87 0.08 -11.82
C ARG A 98 13.36 -1.32 -11.52
N ILE A 99 12.12 -1.42 -11.06
CA ILE A 99 11.49 -2.69 -10.71
C ILE A 99 10.33 -2.91 -11.66
N VAL A 100 10.28 -4.08 -12.29
CA VAL A 100 9.13 -4.53 -13.04
C VAL A 100 8.58 -5.78 -12.39
N ILE A 101 7.27 -5.82 -12.22
CA ILE A 101 6.52 -6.99 -11.75
C ILE A 101 5.59 -7.39 -12.88
N SER A 102 5.67 -8.62 -13.36
CA SER A 102 4.82 -9.09 -14.46
C SER A 102 4.61 -10.58 -14.39
N GLY A 103 3.38 -11.02 -14.70
CA GLY A 103 3.02 -12.43 -14.71
C GLY A 103 1.55 -12.69 -14.98
N SER A 104 0.99 -13.70 -14.33
CA SER A 104 -0.41 -14.09 -14.51
C SER A 104 -1.36 -13.45 -13.48
N TYR A 105 -0.83 -12.92 -12.37
CA TYR A 105 -1.59 -12.49 -11.21
C TYR A 105 -2.40 -11.20 -11.47
N ASN A 106 -3.73 -11.33 -11.49
CA ASN A 106 -4.61 -10.17 -11.41
C ASN A 106 -4.61 -9.60 -9.98
N TRP A 107 -4.73 -8.31 -9.85
CA TRP A 107 -4.76 -7.65 -8.54
C TRP A 107 -6.14 -7.77 -7.89
N THR A 108 -6.58 -9.02 -7.72
CA THR A 108 -7.91 -9.35 -7.16
C THR A 108 -7.78 -10.22 -5.93
N ASN A 109 -8.72 -10.11 -5.00
CA ASN A 109 -8.77 -10.98 -3.81
C ASN A 109 -8.84 -12.47 -4.20
N LYS A 110 -9.50 -12.80 -5.33
CA LYS A 110 -9.61 -14.18 -5.82
C LYS A 110 -8.29 -14.74 -6.33
N ALA A 111 -7.42 -13.90 -6.91
CA ALA A 111 -6.15 -14.35 -7.47
C ALA A 111 -5.21 -14.95 -6.40
N GLU A 112 -5.34 -14.54 -5.13
CA GLU A 112 -4.56 -15.09 -4.02
C GLU A 112 -4.80 -16.60 -3.78
N TYR A 113 -5.91 -17.13 -4.28
CA TYR A 113 -6.31 -18.54 -4.16
C TYR A 113 -6.11 -19.34 -5.46
N ASN A 114 -5.56 -18.72 -6.50
CA ASN A 114 -5.27 -19.37 -7.77
C ASN A 114 -3.81 -19.84 -7.83
N ASP A 115 -3.54 -20.73 -8.79
CA ASP A 115 -2.16 -21.08 -9.19
C ASP A 115 -1.63 -19.97 -10.11
N GLU A 116 -0.91 -19.02 -9.54
CA GLU A 116 -0.37 -17.86 -10.24
C GLU A 116 1.15 -17.80 -10.11
N VAL A 117 1.80 -17.12 -11.04
CA VAL A 117 3.25 -16.84 -11.02
C VAL A 117 3.48 -15.39 -11.38
N GLU A 118 4.26 -14.71 -10.55
CA GLU A 118 4.77 -13.37 -10.79
C GLU A 118 6.29 -13.37 -10.86
N THR A 119 6.83 -12.56 -11.75
CA THR A 119 8.26 -12.36 -11.91
C THR A 119 8.60 -10.91 -11.60
N PHE A 120 9.55 -10.74 -10.71
CA PHE A 120 10.09 -9.46 -10.29
C PHE A 120 11.47 -9.29 -10.95
N TYR A 121 11.64 -8.22 -11.69
CA TYR A 121 12.87 -7.82 -12.36
C TYR A 121 13.43 -6.58 -11.64
N PHE A 122 14.60 -6.69 -11.05
CA PHE A 122 15.24 -5.60 -10.33
C PHE A 122 16.44 -5.09 -11.10
N ASP A 123 16.43 -3.79 -11.43
CA ASP A 123 17.52 -3.11 -12.16
C ASP A 123 17.88 -3.79 -13.51
N GLU A 124 16.87 -4.34 -14.20
CA GLU A 124 16.99 -4.96 -15.53
C GLU A 124 16.53 -3.92 -16.58
N GLN A 125 17.47 -3.11 -17.08
CA GLN A 125 17.17 -1.94 -17.89
C GLN A 125 16.35 -2.28 -19.16
N GLU A 126 16.73 -3.31 -19.89
CA GLU A 126 16.00 -3.73 -21.11
C GLU A 126 14.54 -4.09 -20.81
N THR A 127 14.29 -4.76 -19.67
CA THR A 127 12.95 -5.11 -19.21
C THR A 127 12.18 -3.85 -18.83
N CYS A 128 12.79 -2.92 -18.10
CA CYS A 128 12.17 -1.66 -17.74
C CYS A 128 11.80 -0.83 -18.98
N ASP A 129 12.69 -0.71 -19.94
CA ASP A 129 12.48 0.02 -21.20
C ASP A 129 11.33 -0.60 -22.01
N PHE A 130 11.29 -1.94 -22.09
CA PHE A 130 10.20 -2.65 -22.74
C PHE A 130 8.85 -2.34 -22.11
N PHE A 131 8.70 -2.53 -20.80
CA PHE A 131 7.42 -2.31 -20.11
C PHE A 131 7.02 -0.82 -20.07
N ASN A 132 7.97 0.09 -19.96
CA ASN A 132 7.70 1.52 -20.11
C ASN A 132 7.17 1.84 -21.51
N SER A 133 7.74 1.27 -22.56
CA SER A 133 7.23 1.41 -23.93
C SER A 133 5.80 0.86 -24.09
N GLN A 134 5.51 -0.30 -23.46
CA GLN A 134 4.15 -0.84 -23.45
C GLN A 134 3.19 0.10 -22.70
N PHE A 135 3.56 0.56 -21.51
CA PHE A 135 2.73 1.48 -20.73
C PHE A 135 2.43 2.78 -21.51
N GLN A 136 3.42 3.36 -22.18
CA GLN A 136 3.24 4.54 -23.03
C GLN A 136 2.25 4.30 -24.18
N LYS A 137 2.30 3.14 -24.82
CA LYS A 137 1.32 2.76 -25.85
C LYS A 137 -0.11 2.69 -25.28
N LEU A 138 -0.26 2.14 -24.08
CA LEU A 138 -1.55 2.08 -23.41
C LEU A 138 -2.02 3.48 -23.00
N GLN A 139 -1.12 4.36 -22.54
CA GLN A 139 -1.44 5.77 -22.24
C GLN A 139 -1.95 6.53 -23.48
N GLN A 140 -1.35 6.27 -24.64
CA GLN A 140 -1.79 6.88 -25.90
C GLN A 140 -3.14 6.31 -26.39
N LYS A 141 -3.42 5.06 -26.04
CA LYS A 141 -4.64 4.36 -26.44
C LYS A 141 -5.84 4.69 -25.53
N TYR A 142 -5.60 4.91 -24.26
CA TYR A 142 -6.64 5.13 -23.25
C TYR A 142 -6.50 6.52 -22.65
N GLU A 143 -7.54 7.35 -22.81
CA GLU A 143 -7.55 8.71 -22.27
C GLU A 143 -7.65 8.69 -20.74
N VAL A 144 -7.13 9.74 -20.10
CA VAL A 144 -7.35 9.98 -18.67
C VAL A 144 -8.82 10.29 -18.46
N THR A 145 -9.49 9.41 -17.76
CA THR A 145 -10.91 9.57 -17.46
C THR A 145 -11.14 10.20 -16.10
N GLU A 146 -10.17 10.02 -15.19
CA GLU A 146 -10.27 10.54 -13.81
C GLU A 146 -8.85 10.83 -13.28
N GLY A 147 -8.71 11.92 -12.50
CA GLY A 147 -7.44 12.32 -11.89
C GLY A 147 -6.69 13.45 -12.62
N LYS A 148 -5.57 13.89 -12.07
CA LYS A 148 -4.70 14.92 -12.65
C LYS A 148 -3.62 14.25 -13.49
N CYS A 149 -3.47 14.62 -14.77
CA CYS A 149 -2.40 14.12 -15.62
C CYS A 149 -1.03 14.54 -15.07
N PRO A 150 -0.07 13.63 -14.83
CA PRO A 150 1.26 13.96 -14.30
C PRO A 150 2.05 14.93 -15.15
N THR A 151 1.79 14.99 -16.46
CA THR A 151 2.48 15.88 -17.42
C THR A 151 2.17 17.37 -17.24
N GLN A 152 1.21 17.75 -16.41
CA GLN A 152 0.91 19.18 -16.14
C GLN A 152 1.69 19.74 -14.94
N VAL A 153 2.36 18.93 -14.15
CA VAL A 153 3.19 19.40 -13.02
C VAL A 153 4.54 19.92 -13.50
N ALA A 154 5.05 19.48 -14.64
CA ALA A 154 6.36 19.87 -15.18
C ALA A 154 6.39 21.19 -15.94
N LYS A 155 5.30 21.99 -15.98
CA LYS A 155 5.23 23.25 -16.72
C LYS A 155 5.04 24.50 -15.85
N ILE A 156 5.28 24.42 -14.55
CA ILE A 156 5.25 25.59 -13.65
C ILE A 156 6.67 25.89 -13.11
N GLU A 157 7.70 25.62 -13.87
CA GLU A 157 9.05 26.10 -13.56
C GLU A 157 9.53 27.04 -14.64
N ALA A 158 9.08 28.27 -14.60
CA ALA A 158 9.75 29.48 -15.10
C ALA A 158 8.99 30.71 -14.63
N ILE A 159 8.97 30.96 -13.33
CA ILE A 159 8.69 32.32 -12.81
C ILE A 159 9.68 32.57 -11.69
N GLU A 160 10.66 33.37 -12.03
CA GLU A 160 11.51 34.27 -11.26
C GLU A 160 11.62 34.08 -9.74
N GLU A 161 12.87 33.89 -9.32
CA GLU A 161 13.38 34.15 -7.98
C GLU A 161 12.84 35.48 -7.42
N THR A 162 12.00 35.36 -6.41
CA THR A 162 11.88 36.39 -5.40
C THR A 162 11.88 35.74 -4.03
N THR A 163 12.94 36.02 -3.35
CA THR A 163 13.31 35.65 -1.99
C THR A 163 12.17 35.98 -1.02
N THR A 164 11.51 34.96 -0.47
CA THR A 164 10.90 35.01 0.85
C THR A 164 11.17 33.68 1.53
N ASN A 165 11.86 33.80 2.66
CA ASN A 165 12.14 32.71 3.61
C ASN A 165 10.82 32.21 4.21
N GLU A 166 10.12 31.31 3.54
CA GLU A 166 9.07 30.49 4.13
C GLU A 166 9.62 29.10 4.34
N LEU A 167 9.57 28.66 5.58
CA LEU A 167 9.98 27.36 6.07
C LEU A 167 9.34 26.27 5.18
N ILE A 168 10.16 25.59 4.40
CA ILE A 168 9.80 24.34 3.72
C ILE A 168 9.43 23.36 4.84
N PRO A 169 8.21 22.79 4.88
CA PRO A 169 7.89 21.75 5.84
C PRO A 169 8.87 20.59 5.61
N GLU A 170 9.66 20.24 6.60
CA GLU A 170 10.50 19.04 6.54
C GLU A 170 9.60 17.85 6.20
N GLU A 171 10.01 17.04 5.22
CA GLU A 171 9.34 15.78 4.90
C GLU A 171 9.18 14.95 6.17
N PRO A 172 7.99 14.38 6.44
CA PRO A 172 7.78 13.57 7.62
C PRO A 172 8.72 12.37 7.57
N LYS A 173 9.67 12.34 8.46
CA LYS A 173 10.62 11.25 8.60
C LYS A 173 9.93 10.10 9.31
N TYR A 174 10.01 8.90 8.73
CA TYR A 174 9.44 7.68 9.29
C TYR A 174 10.54 6.68 9.63
N PHE A 175 10.30 5.87 10.65
CA PHE A 175 11.06 4.67 10.92
C PHE A 175 10.24 3.46 10.47
N ILE A 176 10.86 2.55 9.72
CA ILE A 176 10.26 1.28 9.30
C ILE A 176 11.11 0.17 9.91
N ASP A 177 10.48 -0.75 10.64
CA ASP A 177 11.17 -1.87 11.23
C ASP A 177 11.40 -3.04 10.24
N GLU A 178 12.06 -4.09 10.69
CA GLU A 178 12.39 -5.28 9.89
C GLU A 178 11.17 -6.05 9.39
N TYR A 179 9.99 -5.81 9.98
CA TYR A 179 8.71 -6.40 9.60
C TYR A 179 7.88 -5.48 8.69
N GLY A 180 8.37 -4.28 8.39
CA GLY A 180 7.68 -3.30 7.57
C GLY A 180 6.64 -2.46 8.33
N VAL A 181 6.62 -2.52 9.66
CA VAL A 181 5.76 -1.68 10.50
C VAL A 181 6.31 -0.26 10.52
N VAL A 182 5.45 0.71 10.25
CA VAL A 182 5.81 2.12 10.11
C VAL A 182 5.55 2.85 11.42
N TYR A 183 6.56 3.58 11.88
CA TYR A 183 6.50 4.42 13.07
C TYR A 183 6.84 5.88 12.72
N SER A 184 6.47 6.81 13.60
CA SER A 184 7.07 8.15 13.59
C SER A 184 8.59 8.08 13.73
N GLU A 185 9.34 9.09 13.29
CA GLU A 185 10.80 9.13 13.35
C GLU A 185 11.35 8.81 14.75
N ASN A 186 10.71 9.33 15.78
CA ASN A 186 11.06 9.10 17.19
C ASN A 186 10.50 7.77 17.76
N LYS A 187 9.81 6.97 16.95
CA LYS A 187 9.16 5.69 17.30
C LYS A 187 8.09 5.78 18.40
N GLU A 188 7.65 6.96 18.74
CA GLU A 188 6.62 7.15 19.77
C GLU A 188 5.20 6.81 19.26
N ILE A 189 4.98 6.88 17.94
CA ILE A 189 3.68 6.58 17.33
C ILE A 189 3.87 5.45 16.32
N LEU A 190 3.14 4.35 16.48
CA LEU A 190 2.98 3.33 15.46
C LEU A 190 1.92 3.83 14.48
N LEU A 191 2.36 4.21 13.30
CA LEU A 191 1.52 4.81 12.26
C LEU A 191 0.78 3.75 11.45
N LYS A 192 1.48 2.66 11.12
CA LYS A 192 0.90 1.56 10.36
C LYS A 192 1.61 0.25 10.65
N GLY A 193 0.82 -0.76 11.05
CA GLY A 193 1.23 -2.14 11.01
C GLY A 193 1.22 -2.60 9.56
N ALA A 194 2.35 -3.07 9.07
CA ALA A 194 2.38 -3.73 7.78
C ALA A 194 1.64 -5.06 7.85
N ASP A 195 1.24 -5.58 6.71
CA ASP A 195 1.11 -7.02 6.53
C ASP A 195 2.51 -7.60 6.72
N ILE A 196 2.83 -7.92 7.97
CA ILE A 196 4.12 -8.44 8.38
C ILE A 196 4.42 -9.65 7.51
N HIS A 197 5.49 -9.57 6.73
CA HIS A 197 5.84 -10.47 5.64
C HIS A 197 6.12 -11.93 6.04
N ALA A 198 5.99 -12.26 7.30
CA ALA A 198 6.05 -13.60 7.80
C ALA A 198 4.81 -13.88 8.64
N TYR A 199 4.23 -15.07 8.54
CA TYR A 199 3.33 -15.55 9.58
C TYR A 199 4.12 -15.62 10.88
N ILE A 200 4.15 -14.51 11.61
CA ILE A 200 4.71 -14.50 12.95
C ILE A 200 3.59 -14.85 13.94
N ASN A 201 3.92 -15.71 14.87
CA ASN A 201 2.97 -16.05 15.91
C ASN A 201 2.63 -14.84 16.78
N ALA A 202 3.61 -13.96 17.00
CA ALA A 202 3.38 -12.71 17.70
C ALA A 202 4.36 -11.62 17.25
N TYR A 203 3.89 -10.39 17.18
CA TYR A 203 4.66 -9.19 16.91
C TYR A 203 4.83 -8.37 18.19
N SER A 204 6.05 -7.92 18.45
CA SER A 204 6.34 -7.03 19.59
C SER A 204 6.44 -5.60 19.08
N ILE A 205 5.52 -4.75 19.52
CA ILE A 205 5.60 -3.31 19.25
C ILE A 205 6.85 -2.75 19.96
N ILE A 206 7.58 -1.88 19.27
CA ILE A 206 8.84 -1.30 19.78
C ILE A 206 8.61 -0.62 21.13
N GLU A 207 9.47 -0.95 22.11
CA GLU A 207 9.43 -0.31 23.42
C GLU A 207 9.68 1.21 23.29
N GLY A 208 8.93 2.01 24.02
CA GLY A 208 8.90 3.46 23.87
C GLY A 208 7.74 3.98 22.99
N THR A 209 7.06 3.10 22.24
CA THR A 209 5.84 3.47 21.52
C THR A 209 4.73 3.82 22.49
N ARG A 210 4.14 4.99 22.32
CA ARG A 210 3.13 5.57 23.19
C ARG A 210 1.72 5.52 22.62
N GLU A 211 1.63 5.55 21.30
CA GLU A 211 0.36 5.59 20.58
C GLU A 211 0.37 4.61 19.40
N ILE A 212 -0.76 3.93 19.18
CA ILE A 212 -1.09 3.23 17.94
C ILE A 212 -2.11 4.10 17.22
N ALA A 213 -1.82 4.48 15.98
CA ALA A 213 -2.67 5.34 15.18
C ALA A 213 -4.03 4.68 14.85
N ASP A 214 -4.97 5.48 14.39
CA ASP A 214 -6.25 4.99 13.87
C ASP A 214 -5.99 4.01 12.72
N GLU A 215 -6.70 2.90 12.73
CA GLU A 215 -6.65 1.84 11.69
C GLU A 215 -5.25 1.25 11.43
N ALA A 216 -4.28 1.44 12.34
CA ALA A 216 -2.88 1.08 12.13
C ALA A 216 -2.65 -0.39 11.74
N PHE A 217 -3.40 -1.33 12.29
CA PHE A 217 -3.37 -2.76 11.93
C PHE A 217 -4.66 -3.22 11.22
N ALA A 218 -5.51 -2.30 10.75
CA ALA A 218 -6.73 -2.70 10.10
C ALA A 218 -6.46 -3.67 8.94
N TYR A 219 -7.22 -4.78 8.90
CA TYR A 219 -7.08 -5.88 7.93
C TYR A 219 -5.73 -6.64 7.98
N CYS A 220 -4.95 -6.49 9.04
CA CYS A 220 -3.71 -7.23 9.22
C CYS A 220 -4.01 -8.70 9.61
N ASN A 221 -3.90 -9.61 8.65
CA ASN A 221 -4.21 -11.03 8.81
C ASN A 221 -2.96 -11.93 8.92
N THR A 222 -1.79 -11.36 9.15
CA THR A 222 -0.53 -12.09 9.24
C THR A 222 -0.08 -12.37 10.67
N ILE A 223 -0.59 -11.59 11.64
CA ILE A 223 -0.21 -11.65 13.06
C ILE A 223 -1.25 -12.44 13.85
N ALA A 224 -0.82 -13.41 14.65
CA ALA A 224 -1.70 -14.14 15.56
C ALA A 224 -1.74 -13.53 16.97
N GLY A 225 -0.67 -12.85 17.39
CA GLY A 225 -0.55 -12.18 18.67
C GLY A 225 0.24 -10.89 18.60
N ILE A 226 -0.03 -9.94 19.51
CA ILE A 226 0.69 -8.68 19.63
C ILE A 226 1.11 -8.45 21.08
N TYR A 227 2.41 -8.17 21.29
CA TYR A 227 2.93 -7.67 22.55
C TYR A 227 2.92 -6.14 22.53
N MET A 228 2.19 -5.54 23.47
CA MET A 228 2.10 -4.10 23.67
C MET A 228 3.22 -3.62 24.61
N PRO A 229 3.92 -2.52 24.31
CA PRO A 229 4.94 -1.96 25.18
C PRO A 229 4.32 -1.35 26.43
N GLU A 230 5.08 -1.27 27.52
CA GLU A 230 4.61 -0.64 28.76
C GLU A 230 4.34 0.86 28.61
N SER A 231 5.04 1.50 27.68
CA SER A 231 4.90 2.91 27.35
C SER A 231 3.59 3.29 26.67
N LEU A 232 2.82 2.30 26.14
CA LEU A 232 1.61 2.55 25.37
C LEU A 232 0.48 3.10 26.25
N TYR A 233 -0.08 4.25 25.88
CA TYR A 233 -1.22 4.83 26.59
C TYR A 233 -2.43 5.12 25.69
N LYS A 234 -2.27 5.04 24.35
CA LYS A 234 -3.37 5.32 23.43
C LYS A 234 -3.41 4.30 22.28
N ILE A 235 -4.60 3.80 22.01
CA ILE A 235 -4.91 2.96 20.85
C ILE A 235 -5.95 3.70 20.01
N GLY A 236 -5.65 3.90 18.75
CA GLY A 236 -6.50 4.60 17.80
C GLY A 236 -7.80 3.86 17.50
N LYS A 237 -8.75 4.56 16.91
CA LYS A 237 -10.04 3.97 16.51
C LYS A 237 -9.79 2.90 15.46
N ARG A 238 -10.46 1.75 15.59
CA ARG A 238 -10.39 0.65 14.63
C ARG A 238 -8.95 0.16 14.36
N ALA A 239 -8.01 0.39 15.30
CA ALA A 239 -6.61 0.03 15.13
C ALA A 239 -6.39 -1.43 14.75
N PHE A 240 -7.26 -2.35 15.18
CA PHE A 240 -7.22 -3.79 14.89
C PHE A 240 -8.48 -4.27 14.15
N PHE A 241 -9.10 -3.40 13.37
CA PHE A 241 -10.33 -3.73 12.66
C PHE A 241 -10.08 -4.82 11.61
N HIS A 242 -10.94 -5.85 11.58
CA HIS A 242 -10.81 -7.00 10.69
C HIS A 242 -9.42 -7.71 10.70
N CYS A 243 -8.77 -7.76 11.86
CA CYS A 243 -7.59 -8.62 12.08
C CYS A 243 -8.05 -10.04 12.42
N GLU A 244 -8.58 -10.78 11.47
CA GLU A 244 -9.24 -12.09 11.73
C GLU A 244 -8.31 -13.14 12.35
N ARG A 245 -7.01 -13.02 12.11
CA ARG A 245 -6.02 -13.94 12.68
C ARG A 245 -5.52 -13.50 14.05
N LEU A 246 -5.66 -12.25 14.43
CA LEU A 246 -5.21 -11.74 15.73
C LEU A 246 -6.12 -12.28 16.81
N LYS A 247 -5.59 -13.20 17.63
CA LYS A 247 -6.31 -13.85 18.72
C LYS A 247 -5.85 -13.36 20.09
N ASP A 248 -4.57 -13.00 20.19
CA ASP A 248 -3.92 -12.72 21.46
C ASP A 248 -3.32 -11.32 21.47
N ILE A 249 -3.71 -10.51 22.47
CA ILE A 249 -3.05 -9.24 22.78
C ILE A 249 -2.43 -9.36 24.17
N TYR A 250 -1.11 -9.25 24.21
CA TYR A 250 -0.31 -9.32 25.44
C TYR A 250 -0.03 -7.90 25.91
N ILE A 251 -0.57 -7.53 27.07
CA ILE A 251 -0.45 -6.20 27.66
C ILE A 251 -0.02 -6.27 29.11
N SER A 252 0.70 -5.25 29.58
CA SER A 252 1.00 -5.13 30.99
C SER A 252 -0.29 -4.87 31.80
N ARG A 253 -0.27 -5.24 33.08
CA ARG A 253 -1.42 -5.11 33.99
C ARG A 253 -1.99 -3.70 34.07
N LEU A 254 -1.16 -2.67 33.87
CA LEU A 254 -1.57 -1.28 33.91
C LEU A 254 -2.41 -0.92 32.66
N LEU A 255 -1.98 -1.36 31.48
CA LEU A 255 -2.68 -1.16 30.22
C LEU A 255 -4.00 -1.93 30.14
N TYR A 256 -4.09 -3.10 30.78
CA TYR A 256 -5.34 -3.87 30.84
C TYR A 256 -6.50 -3.12 31.45
N ILE A 257 -6.27 -2.33 32.50
CA ILE A 257 -7.29 -1.54 33.15
C ILE A 257 -7.80 -0.43 32.20
N LEU A 258 -6.92 0.14 31.39
CA LEU A 258 -7.24 1.18 30.41
C LEU A 258 -7.90 0.59 29.12
N SER A 259 -7.57 -0.63 28.75
CA SER A 259 -8.03 -1.27 27.51
C SER A 259 -9.47 -1.80 27.60
N LYS A 260 -9.99 -2.09 28.79
CA LYS A 260 -11.41 -2.50 28.99
C LYS A 260 -12.40 -1.50 28.39
N MET A 261 -11.95 -0.30 28.04
CA MET A 261 -12.82 0.75 27.53
C MET A 261 -12.89 0.82 26.00
N LYS A 262 -12.05 0.10 25.20
CA LYS A 262 -11.92 0.37 23.76
C LYS A 262 -11.60 -0.81 22.83
N LEU A 263 -11.38 -2.04 23.34
CA LEU A 263 -11.12 -3.19 22.47
C LEU A 263 -12.43 -3.88 22.06
N SER A 264 -12.53 -4.33 20.82
CA SER A 264 -13.69 -5.10 20.35
C SER A 264 -13.81 -6.42 21.15
N GLU A 265 -15.04 -6.89 21.34
CA GLU A 265 -15.37 -8.10 22.14
C GLU A 265 -14.72 -9.41 21.60
N ASP A 266 -14.14 -9.37 20.39
CA ASP A 266 -13.67 -10.55 19.66
C ASP A 266 -12.19 -10.91 19.89
N VAL A 267 -11.43 -10.10 20.66
CA VAL A 267 -10.00 -10.35 20.89
C VAL A 267 -9.72 -10.70 22.34
N ALA A 268 -9.11 -11.87 22.58
CA ALA A 268 -8.69 -12.26 23.93
C ALA A 268 -7.48 -11.42 24.39
N VAL A 269 -7.60 -10.80 25.55
CA VAL A 269 -6.55 -9.94 26.15
C VAL A 269 -5.94 -10.67 27.35
N TYR A 270 -4.64 -10.91 27.32
CA TYR A 270 -3.89 -11.57 28.41
C TYR A 270 -3.04 -10.57 29.16
N ASN A 271 -3.05 -10.69 30.49
CA ASN A 271 -2.20 -9.92 31.41
C ASN A 271 -0.98 -10.74 31.79
N PHE A 272 0.18 -10.11 31.86
CA PHE A 272 1.38 -10.65 32.49
C PHE A 272 1.65 -9.96 33.83
#